data_2e63acd3f25298339999d2b1e3a674fa
#
_entry.id   2e63acd3f25298339999d2b1e3a674fa
#
_cell.length_a   1.000
_cell.length_b   1.000
_cell.length_c   1.000
_cell.angle_alpha   90.00
_cell.angle_beta   90.00
_cell.angle_gamma   90.00
#
_symmetry.space_group_name_H-M   'P 1'
#
loop_
_entity.id
_entity.type
_entity.pdbx_description
1 polymer ?
#
loop_
_entity_poly.entity_id
_entity_poly.type
_entity_poly.pdbx_seq_one_letter_code
_entity_poly.pdbx_strand_id
1 'polypeptide(L)'
;QRFPLDQTYDIYADNVYFQDPLNQFRGIKRYREMIGFMSQWFQAIKMDVHAIEQQGNIINTRWTLHWTTPLPWRPRIAISGRSELTLDDNNLIISHIDYWDCSRWDVLRQHLPFPRF
;
A
#
# COMPACT_ATOMS: atom_id res chain seq x y z
N GLN A 1 11.63 -8.08 2.41
CA GLN A 1 10.52 -7.26 1.90
C GLN A 1 11.04 -6.20 0.94
N ARG A 2 10.68 -6.30 -0.31
CA ARG A 2 11.18 -5.38 -1.34
C ARG A 2 10.11 -4.36 -1.69
N PHE A 3 9.92 -3.39 -0.80
CA PHE A 3 8.93 -2.35 -0.98
C PHE A 3 9.55 -1.00 -0.63
N PRO A 4 9.23 0.08 -1.37
CA PRO A 4 8.39 0.11 -2.56
C PRO A 4 9.15 -0.05 -3.88
N LEU A 5 10.46 0.20 -3.90
CA LEU A 5 11.22 0.29 -5.16
C LEU A 5 11.49 -1.07 -5.79
N ASP A 6 11.70 -2.08 -4.97
CA ASP A 6 12.08 -3.41 -5.43
C ASP A 6 10.90 -4.35 -5.63
N GLN A 7 9.68 -3.81 -5.78
CA GLN A 7 8.52 -4.65 -6.02
C GLN A 7 8.67 -5.43 -7.31
N THR A 8 8.24 -6.70 -7.27
CA THR A 8 8.25 -7.58 -8.43
C THR A 8 6.94 -7.39 -9.19
N TYR A 9 6.97 -6.58 -10.25
CA TYR A 9 5.76 -6.26 -11.00
C TYR A 9 5.29 -7.37 -11.93
N ASP A 10 6.15 -8.32 -12.24
CA ASP A 10 5.79 -9.43 -13.13
C ASP A 10 4.86 -10.46 -12.49
N ILE A 11 4.58 -10.36 -11.19
CA ILE A 11 3.53 -11.17 -10.56
C ILE A 11 2.13 -10.59 -10.75
N TYR A 12 2.02 -9.40 -11.36
CA TYR A 12 0.74 -8.73 -11.61
C TYR A 12 0.31 -8.90 -13.05
N ALA A 13 -0.99 -9.07 -13.27
CA ALA A 13 -1.55 -9.00 -14.62
C ALA A 13 -1.45 -7.56 -15.13
N ASP A 14 -1.35 -7.41 -16.46
CA ASP A 14 -1.22 -6.08 -17.07
C ASP A 14 -2.40 -5.18 -16.76
N ASN A 15 -3.60 -5.76 -16.63
CA ASN A 15 -4.84 -5.01 -16.37
C ASN A 15 -5.29 -5.12 -14.91
N VAL A 16 -4.36 -5.33 -13.98
CA VAL A 16 -4.68 -5.49 -12.57
C VAL A 16 -5.56 -4.35 -12.06
N TYR A 17 -6.59 -4.71 -11.29
CA TYR A 17 -7.43 -3.75 -10.59
C TYR A 17 -6.79 -3.40 -9.25
N PHE A 18 -6.68 -2.12 -8.95
CA PHE A 18 -6.16 -1.65 -7.67
C PHE A 18 -7.15 -0.72 -7.00
N GLN A 19 -7.34 -0.91 -5.69
CA GLN A 19 -8.17 -0.02 -4.88
C GLN A 19 -7.60 0.10 -3.48
N ASP A 20 -7.56 1.34 -2.98
CA ASP A 20 -7.35 1.61 -1.56
C ASP A 20 -8.33 2.72 -1.17
N PRO A 21 -8.34 3.20 0.09
CA PRO A 21 -9.29 4.25 0.49
C PRO A 21 -9.17 5.57 -0.26
N LEU A 22 -8.05 5.82 -0.96
CA LEU A 22 -7.82 7.07 -1.68
C LEU A 22 -7.77 6.88 -3.19
N ASN A 23 -7.55 5.65 -3.68
CA ASN A 23 -7.26 5.39 -5.08
C ASN A 23 -8.09 4.23 -5.62
N GLN A 24 -8.43 4.33 -6.90
CA GLN A 24 -9.10 3.25 -7.62
C GLN A 24 -8.72 3.39 -9.09
N PHE A 25 -8.09 2.36 -9.64
CA PHE A 25 -7.66 2.39 -11.04
C PHE A 25 -7.40 0.97 -11.55
N ARG A 26 -7.10 0.87 -12.83
CA ARG A 26 -6.78 -0.41 -13.46
C ARG A 26 -5.52 -0.23 -14.32
N GLY A 27 -4.66 -1.25 -14.30
CA GLY A 27 -3.46 -1.30 -15.12
C GLY A 27 -2.18 -1.22 -14.30
N ILE A 28 -1.23 -2.10 -14.64
CA ILE A 28 0.05 -2.19 -13.95
C ILE A 28 0.87 -0.89 -14.11
N LYS A 29 0.70 -0.21 -15.23
CA LYS A 29 1.42 1.05 -15.46
C LYS A 29 1.05 2.09 -14.41
N ARG A 30 -0.24 2.25 -14.12
CA ARG A 30 -0.70 3.20 -13.10
C ARG A 30 -0.24 2.80 -11.71
N TYR A 31 -0.24 1.51 -11.43
CA TYR A 31 0.26 1.01 -10.15
C TYR A 31 1.73 1.36 -9.97
N ARG A 32 2.55 1.15 -11.01
CA ARG A 32 3.97 1.49 -10.96
C ARG A 32 4.20 2.98 -10.80
N GLU A 33 3.36 3.81 -11.45
CA GLU A 33 3.44 5.27 -11.30
C GLU A 33 3.13 5.70 -9.87
N MET A 34 2.12 5.08 -9.25
CA MET A 34 1.77 5.37 -7.86
C MET A 34 2.92 5.03 -6.91
N ILE A 35 3.50 3.84 -7.05
CA ILE A 35 4.62 3.42 -6.22
C ILE A 35 5.83 4.31 -6.44
N GLY A 36 6.09 4.69 -7.71
CA GLY A 36 7.17 5.61 -8.04
C GLY A 36 7.00 6.97 -7.39
N PHE A 37 5.78 7.50 -7.38
CA PHE A 37 5.47 8.76 -6.71
C PHE A 37 5.75 8.66 -5.21
N MET A 38 5.26 7.60 -4.58
CA MET A 38 5.50 7.39 -3.15
C MET A 38 6.99 7.32 -2.83
N SER A 39 7.74 6.58 -3.67
CA SER A 39 9.19 6.41 -3.47
C SER A 39 9.94 7.72 -3.59
N GLN A 40 9.47 8.60 -4.46
CA GLN A 40 10.13 9.89 -4.71
C GLN A 40 9.86 10.91 -3.60
N TRP A 41 8.63 10.95 -3.09
CA TRP A 41 8.21 12.01 -2.17
C TRP A 41 8.26 11.59 -0.70
N PHE A 42 7.94 10.33 -0.39
CA PHE A 42 7.92 9.87 1.00
C PHE A 42 9.29 9.34 1.42
N GLN A 43 9.68 9.63 2.65
CA GLN A 43 11.00 9.30 3.18
C GLN A 43 10.90 8.14 4.17
N ALA A 44 11.98 7.37 4.27
CA ALA A 44 12.11 6.29 5.26
C ALA A 44 10.88 5.36 5.26
N ILE A 45 10.46 4.94 4.07
CA ILE A 45 9.32 4.03 3.91
C ILE A 45 9.68 2.65 4.46
N LYS A 46 8.79 2.11 5.29
CA LYS A 46 8.97 0.78 5.86
C LYS A 46 7.64 0.04 5.84
N MET A 47 7.67 -1.21 5.41
CA MET A 47 6.49 -2.08 5.41
C MET A 47 6.77 -3.27 6.33
N ASP A 48 5.97 -3.42 7.38
CA ASP A 48 6.01 -4.59 8.25
C ASP A 48 4.87 -5.51 7.87
N VAL A 49 5.18 -6.72 7.42
CA VAL A 49 4.17 -7.72 7.09
C VAL A 49 3.98 -8.63 8.29
N HIS A 50 2.76 -8.66 8.83
CA HIS A 50 2.44 -9.40 10.05
C HIS A 50 1.89 -10.78 9.77
N ALA A 51 1.19 -10.97 8.65
CA ALA A 51 0.59 -12.26 8.31
C ALA A 51 0.35 -12.34 6.81
N ILE A 52 0.47 -13.55 6.28
CA ILE A 52 0.14 -13.87 4.89
C ILE A 52 -0.59 -15.19 4.91
N GLU A 53 -1.79 -15.23 4.32
CA GLU A 53 -2.59 -16.44 4.21
C GLU A 53 -3.12 -16.57 2.78
N GLN A 54 -3.12 -17.80 2.27
CA GLN A 54 -3.69 -18.07 0.96
C GLN A 54 -4.78 -19.11 1.08
N GLN A 55 -5.93 -18.83 0.46
CA GLN A 55 -7.05 -19.76 0.35
C GLN A 55 -7.49 -19.78 -1.11
N GLY A 56 -7.21 -20.88 -1.81
CA GLY A 56 -7.51 -20.97 -3.23
C GLY A 56 -6.75 -19.91 -4.01
N ASN A 57 -7.48 -19.07 -4.72
CA ASN A 57 -6.88 -17.99 -5.53
C ASN A 57 -6.86 -16.63 -4.83
N ILE A 58 -7.10 -16.59 -3.53
CA ILE A 58 -7.09 -15.34 -2.76
C ILE A 58 -5.98 -15.38 -1.74
N ILE A 59 -5.17 -14.31 -1.73
CA ILE A 59 -4.11 -14.12 -0.75
C ILE A 59 -4.49 -12.92 0.11
N ASN A 60 -4.52 -13.12 1.42
CA ASN A 60 -4.76 -12.06 2.39
C ASN A 60 -3.48 -11.76 3.15
N THR A 61 -3.13 -10.49 3.25
CA THR A 61 -1.95 -10.05 4.02
C THR A 61 -2.37 -9.00 5.04
N ARG A 62 -1.68 -8.98 6.17
CA ARG A 62 -1.81 -7.91 7.15
C ARG A 62 -0.47 -7.22 7.29
N TRP A 63 -0.51 -5.88 7.36
CA TRP A 63 0.72 -5.09 7.32
C TRP A 63 0.56 -3.77 8.06
N THR A 64 1.70 -3.16 8.36
CA THR A 64 1.78 -1.77 8.82
C THR A 64 2.78 -1.04 7.94
N LEU A 65 2.32 0.04 7.34
CA LEU A 65 3.14 0.88 6.47
C LEU A 65 3.54 2.14 7.23
N HIS A 66 4.82 2.48 7.18
CA HIS A 66 5.38 3.65 7.83
C HIS A 66 6.09 4.52 6.81
N TRP A 67 5.99 5.84 6.96
CA TRP A 67 6.82 6.76 6.17
C TRP A 67 6.91 8.10 6.87
N THR A 68 7.86 8.93 6.43
CA THR A 68 7.98 10.31 6.84
C THR A 68 7.55 11.20 5.70
N THR A 69 6.56 12.06 5.92
CA THR A 69 6.12 13.04 4.93
C THR A 69 7.10 14.22 4.91
N PRO A 70 7.48 14.74 3.72
CA PRO A 70 8.49 15.82 3.61
C PRO A 70 7.92 17.19 3.96
N LEU A 71 7.40 17.34 5.16
CA LEU A 71 6.97 18.60 5.73
C LEU A 71 8.06 19.11 6.68
N PRO A 72 8.09 20.42 7.02
CA PRO A 72 9.15 20.96 7.88
C PRO A 72 9.32 20.25 9.21
N TRP A 73 8.22 19.78 9.82
CA TRP A 73 8.27 19.06 11.10
C TRP A 73 8.39 17.55 10.92
N ARG A 74 8.51 17.07 9.67
CA ARG A 74 8.78 15.68 9.30
C ARG A 74 7.90 14.67 10.06
N PRO A 75 6.57 14.73 9.88
CA PRO A 75 5.69 13.82 10.62
C PRO A 75 5.92 12.37 10.19
N ARG A 76 5.95 11.47 11.16
CA ARG A 76 6.05 10.03 10.92
C ARG A 76 4.66 9.44 10.89
N ILE A 77 4.30 8.84 9.76
CA ILE A 77 2.96 8.31 9.52
C ILE A 77 2.99 6.79 9.62
N ALA A 78 1.95 6.23 10.20
CA ALA A 78 1.79 4.78 10.25
C ALA A 78 0.36 4.42 9.90
N ILE A 79 0.19 3.47 8.99
CA ILE A 79 -1.11 2.93 8.59
C ILE A 79 -1.04 1.42 8.70
N SER A 80 -1.91 0.85 9.53
CA SER A 80 -2.11 -0.59 9.58
C SER A 80 -3.30 -0.97 8.71
N GLY A 81 -3.22 -2.11 8.07
CA GLY A 81 -4.27 -2.55 7.19
C GLY A 81 -4.08 -3.96 6.70
N ARG A 82 -4.87 -4.29 5.70
CA ARG A 82 -4.80 -5.60 5.05
C ARG A 82 -4.98 -5.45 3.55
N SER A 83 -4.43 -6.40 2.82
CA SER A 83 -4.61 -6.46 1.37
C SER A 83 -5.29 -7.77 1.02
N GLU A 84 -6.18 -7.70 0.03
CA GLU A 84 -6.80 -8.88 -0.57
C GLU A 84 -6.33 -8.95 -2.02
N LEU A 85 -5.58 -10.00 -2.35
CA LEU A 85 -5.04 -10.21 -3.68
C LEU A 85 -5.76 -11.38 -4.32
N THR A 86 -6.26 -11.20 -5.53
CA THR A 86 -6.92 -12.27 -6.28
C THR A 86 -6.04 -12.68 -7.45
N LEU A 87 -5.85 -14.01 -7.60
CA LEU A 87 -5.01 -14.58 -8.65
C LEU A 87 -5.88 -15.11 -9.79
N ASP A 88 -5.36 -15.02 -11.02
CA ASP A 88 -5.98 -15.71 -12.17
C ASP A 88 -5.43 -17.14 -12.29
N ASP A 89 -5.83 -17.83 -13.37
CA ASP A 89 -5.41 -19.23 -13.60
C ASP A 89 -3.90 -19.36 -13.85
N ASN A 90 -3.22 -18.27 -14.18
CA ASN A 90 -1.78 -18.25 -14.40
C ASN A 90 -1.02 -17.77 -13.17
N ASN A 91 -1.71 -17.64 -12.03
CA ASN A 91 -1.12 -17.15 -10.77
C ASN A 91 -0.64 -15.71 -10.85
N LEU A 92 -1.25 -14.90 -11.74
CA LEU A 92 -0.99 -13.47 -11.77
C LEU A 92 -2.04 -12.74 -10.94
N ILE A 93 -1.64 -11.68 -10.25
CA ILE A 93 -2.54 -10.87 -9.44
C ILE A 93 -3.40 -10.02 -10.37
N ILE A 94 -4.72 -10.26 -10.37
CA ILE A 94 -5.67 -9.51 -11.19
C ILE A 94 -6.42 -8.46 -10.39
N SER A 95 -6.39 -8.56 -9.05
CA SER A 95 -7.06 -7.60 -8.17
C SER A 95 -6.24 -7.43 -6.91
N HIS A 96 -6.03 -6.19 -6.50
CA HIS A 96 -5.28 -5.83 -5.30
C HIS A 96 -6.09 -4.76 -4.58
N ILE A 97 -6.71 -5.12 -3.46
CA ILE A 97 -7.54 -4.21 -2.70
C ILE A 97 -6.93 -4.04 -1.31
N ASP A 98 -6.65 -2.80 -0.94
CA ASP A 98 -6.11 -2.46 0.37
C ASP A 98 -7.20 -1.86 1.24
N TYR A 99 -7.29 -2.36 2.47
CA TYR A 99 -8.22 -1.85 3.49
C TYR A 99 -7.39 -1.31 4.65
N TRP A 100 -7.66 -0.06 5.03
CA TRP A 100 -7.00 0.55 6.19
C TRP A 100 -7.80 0.28 7.45
N ASP A 101 -7.11 0.09 8.57
CA ASP A 101 -7.74 -0.07 9.88
C ASP A 101 -8.11 1.28 10.50
N CYS A 102 -7.74 2.38 9.84
CA CYS A 102 -8.05 3.74 10.28
C CYS A 102 -8.76 4.49 9.15
N SER A 103 -9.35 5.64 9.47
CA SER A 103 -9.98 6.49 8.47
C SER A 103 -8.94 7.37 7.76
N ARG A 104 -9.35 7.96 6.63
CA ARG A 104 -8.50 8.94 5.94
C ARG A 104 -8.23 10.16 6.83
N TRP A 105 -9.19 10.51 7.68
CA TRP A 105 -9.04 11.63 8.62
C TRP A 105 -7.98 11.33 9.69
N ASP A 106 -7.88 10.06 10.11
CA ASP A 106 -6.83 9.64 11.04
C ASP A 106 -5.45 9.85 10.44
N VAL A 107 -5.30 9.54 9.15
CA VAL A 107 -4.02 9.74 8.45
C VAL A 107 -3.69 11.23 8.37
N LEU A 108 -4.68 12.07 8.05
CA LEU A 108 -4.48 13.53 8.02
C LEU A 108 -4.05 14.06 9.38
N ARG A 109 -4.68 13.58 10.46
CA ARG A 109 -4.33 14.03 11.81
C ARG A 109 -2.90 13.69 12.19
N GLN A 110 -2.35 12.59 11.69
CA GLN A 110 -0.96 12.24 11.94
C GLN A 110 0.02 13.25 11.37
N HIS A 111 -0.42 14.06 10.43
CA HIS A 111 0.41 15.10 9.81
C HIS A 111 0.46 16.41 10.60
N LEU A 112 -0.32 16.52 11.68
CA LEU A 112 -0.35 17.75 12.47
C LEU A 112 0.94 17.90 13.27
N PRO A 113 1.43 19.15 13.45
CA PRO A 113 2.72 19.38 14.14
C PRO A 113 2.62 19.32 15.67
N PHE A 114 1.44 19.14 16.25
CA PHE A 114 1.28 19.05 17.70
C PHE A 114 0.71 17.71 18.12
N PRO A 115 0.87 17.36 19.42
CA PRO A 115 0.19 16.19 19.96
C PRO A 115 -1.32 16.31 19.79
N ARG A 116 -1.97 15.19 19.54
CA ARG A 116 -3.41 15.11 19.36
C ARG A 116 -4.05 14.60 20.65
N PHE A 117 -5.25 15.05 20.85
CA PHE A 117 -6.01 14.69 22.04
C PHE A 117 -7.24 13.90 21.70
#